data_1b5852487141c5fa85ffed5c07224713
#
_entry.id   1b5852487141c5fa85ffed5c07224713
#
_cell.length_a   1.000
_cell.length_b   1.000
_cell.length_c   1.000
_cell.angle_alpha   90.00
_cell.angle_beta   90.00
_cell.angle_gamma   90.00
#
_symmetry.space_group_name_H-M   'P 1'
#
loop_
_entity.id
_entity.type
_entity.pdbx_description
1 polymer ?
#
loop_
_entity_poly.entity_id
_entity_poly.type
_entity_poly.pdbx_seq_one_letter_code
_entity_poly.pdbx_strand_id
1 'polypeptide(L)'
;MDVKLVRIMSYARCAGEHQYKEERFRRLKIICNRFLDAGITPVHENCMNYGGMSWVHTMELIDNIPGLKLVFDTGNPVISKDYSKTDDRKQDPLEFSKKVYQHVEHIHIKDAVLDGDRECFVFPGDGDAKIIDILKELKHINYDGGISIEPHMASVFHDPDAGTASLEDSYRIYIEYGKRLMRLLNSIDYNARAFAS
;
A
#
# COMPACT_ATOMS: atom_id res chain seq x y z
N MET A 1 -21.25 0.98 -13.80
CA MET A 1 -19.78 0.98 -13.55
C MET A 1 -19.37 -0.47 -13.34
N ASP A 2 -18.41 -0.95 -14.09
CA ASP A 2 -17.90 -2.33 -13.94
C ASP A 2 -16.74 -2.35 -12.94
N VAL A 3 -17.08 -2.30 -11.64
CA VAL A 3 -16.11 -2.30 -10.54
C VAL A 3 -15.63 -3.72 -10.32
N LYS A 4 -14.32 -3.96 -10.43
CA LYS A 4 -13.71 -5.30 -10.25
C LYS A 4 -13.04 -5.48 -8.90
N LEU A 5 -12.49 -4.41 -8.33
CA LEU A 5 -11.81 -4.41 -7.05
C LEU A 5 -12.49 -3.46 -6.07
N VAL A 6 -12.59 -3.86 -4.81
CA VAL A 6 -13.02 -2.98 -3.72
C VAL A 6 -12.02 -3.05 -2.57
N ARG A 7 -11.52 -1.88 -2.16
CA ARG A 7 -10.63 -1.81 -1.00
C ARG A 7 -11.41 -1.92 0.29
N ILE A 8 -10.98 -2.85 1.14
CA ILE A 8 -11.50 -3.03 2.50
C ILE A 8 -10.39 -2.84 3.53
N MET A 9 -10.77 -2.58 4.77
CA MET A 9 -9.86 -2.38 5.90
C MET A 9 -10.01 -3.51 6.92
N SER A 10 -8.91 -3.87 7.60
CA SER A 10 -8.91 -4.93 8.61
C SER A 10 -9.19 -4.44 10.04
N TYR A 11 -9.88 -3.31 10.17
CA TYR A 11 -10.11 -2.56 11.40
C TYR A 11 -8.82 -1.98 12.02
N ALA A 12 -8.97 -0.98 12.86
CA ALA A 12 -7.84 -0.34 13.53
C ALA A 12 -7.06 -1.33 14.43
N ARG A 13 -5.78 -1.08 14.60
CA ARG A 13 -4.97 -1.75 15.61
C ARG A 13 -5.49 -1.40 17.00
N CYS A 14 -5.65 -2.40 17.86
CA CYS A 14 -6.01 -2.19 19.26
C CYS A 14 -4.78 -1.79 20.09
N ALA A 15 -4.99 -1.04 21.16
CA ALA A 15 -3.95 -0.81 22.16
C ALA A 15 -3.62 -2.14 22.88
N GLY A 16 -2.33 -2.39 23.12
CA GLY A 16 -1.85 -3.61 23.77
C GLY A 16 -1.76 -4.81 22.83
N GLU A 17 -1.51 -5.97 23.42
CA GLU A 17 -1.21 -7.20 22.67
C GLU A 17 -2.43 -7.88 22.08
N HIS A 18 -3.59 -7.73 22.71
CA HIS A 18 -4.80 -8.42 22.29
C HIS A 18 -5.47 -7.72 21.10
N GLN A 19 -5.37 -8.33 19.91
CA GLN A 19 -5.88 -7.77 18.66
C GLN A 19 -7.23 -8.35 18.20
N TYR A 20 -7.90 -9.14 19.03
CA TYR A 20 -9.22 -9.76 18.73
C TYR A 20 -9.24 -10.48 17.37
N LYS A 21 -8.21 -11.26 17.05
CA LYS A 21 -7.99 -11.88 15.73
C LYS A 21 -9.20 -12.68 15.23
N GLU A 22 -9.77 -13.55 16.06
CA GLU A 22 -10.90 -14.42 15.70
C GLU A 22 -12.12 -13.61 15.25
N GLU A 23 -12.52 -12.61 16.03
CA GLU A 23 -13.68 -11.78 15.71
C GLU A 23 -13.41 -10.90 14.49
N ARG A 24 -12.18 -10.37 14.36
CA ARG A 24 -11.72 -9.63 13.19
C ARG A 24 -11.85 -10.47 11.92
N PHE A 25 -11.30 -11.67 11.93
CA PHE A 25 -11.35 -12.59 10.78
C PHE A 25 -12.78 -13.05 10.48
N ARG A 26 -13.59 -13.30 11.50
CA ARG A 26 -15.00 -13.66 11.33
C ARG A 26 -15.77 -12.55 10.59
N ARG A 27 -15.60 -11.30 11.00
CA ARG A 27 -16.26 -10.14 10.34
C ARG A 27 -15.76 -9.93 8.92
N LEU A 28 -14.46 -10.01 8.71
CA LEU A 28 -13.87 -9.82 7.40
C LEU A 28 -14.30 -10.91 6.42
N LYS A 29 -14.41 -12.18 6.85
CA LYS A 29 -14.97 -13.25 6.03
C LYS A 29 -16.38 -12.93 5.53
N ILE A 30 -17.24 -12.40 6.41
CA ILE A 30 -18.61 -12.02 6.03
C ILE A 30 -18.59 -10.92 4.98
N ILE A 31 -17.73 -9.90 5.17
CA ILE A 31 -17.61 -8.77 4.23
C ILE A 31 -17.07 -9.27 2.88
N CYS A 32 -15.98 -10.05 2.90
CA CYS A 32 -15.35 -10.57 1.69
C CYS A 32 -16.30 -11.45 0.89
N ASN A 33 -17.00 -12.38 1.54
CA ASN A 33 -17.96 -13.25 0.86
C ASN A 33 -19.05 -12.45 0.14
N ARG A 34 -19.58 -11.38 0.76
CA ARG A 34 -20.58 -10.53 0.09
C ARG A 34 -20.07 -9.85 -1.18
N PHE A 35 -18.81 -9.42 -1.19
CA PHE A 35 -18.22 -8.86 -2.41
C PHE A 35 -17.95 -9.93 -3.47
N LEU A 36 -17.42 -11.08 -3.06
CA LEU A 36 -17.16 -12.21 -3.96
C LEU A 36 -18.45 -12.72 -4.58
N ASP A 37 -19.54 -12.84 -3.81
CA ASP A 37 -20.87 -13.22 -4.31
C ASP A 37 -21.43 -12.22 -5.33
N ALA A 38 -21.00 -10.95 -5.25
CA ALA A 38 -21.32 -9.91 -6.22
C ALA A 38 -20.34 -9.85 -7.42
N GLY A 39 -19.37 -10.75 -7.52
CA GLY A 39 -18.35 -10.78 -8.57
C GLY A 39 -17.28 -9.68 -8.41
N ILE A 40 -17.11 -9.12 -7.20
CA ILE A 40 -16.14 -8.07 -6.90
C ILE A 40 -15.06 -8.67 -6.00
N THR A 41 -13.80 -8.50 -6.35
CA THR A 41 -12.67 -8.97 -5.55
C THR A 41 -12.36 -7.98 -4.42
N PRO A 42 -12.46 -8.37 -3.14
CA PRO A 42 -12.01 -7.54 -2.03
C PRO A 42 -10.48 -7.51 -1.97
N VAL A 43 -9.93 -6.32 -1.84
CA VAL A 43 -8.48 -6.10 -1.68
C VAL A 43 -8.20 -5.35 -0.37
N HIS A 44 -7.17 -5.77 0.35
CA HIS A 44 -6.75 -5.14 1.61
C HIS A 44 -5.45 -4.38 1.41
N GLU A 45 -5.38 -3.16 1.93
CA GLU A 45 -4.17 -2.34 1.87
C GLU A 45 -3.37 -2.39 3.18
N ASN A 46 -2.04 -2.43 3.06
CA ASN A 46 -1.09 -2.38 4.17
C ASN A 46 -0.94 -0.96 4.75
N CYS A 47 -2.01 -0.40 5.29
CA CYS A 47 -2.02 0.91 5.93
C CYS A 47 -2.18 0.79 7.47
N MET A 48 -2.51 1.90 8.18
CA MET A 48 -2.62 1.95 9.65
C MET A 48 -3.80 1.15 10.21
N ASN A 49 -3.82 -0.15 9.96
CA ASN A 49 -4.82 -1.12 10.44
C ASN A 49 -4.11 -2.42 10.86
N TYR A 50 -4.87 -3.45 11.25
CA TYR A 50 -4.30 -4.73 11.69
C TYR A 50 -3.35 -5.35 10.65
N GLY A 51 -3.77 -5.45 9.39
CA GLY A 51 -2.94 -6.05 8.34
C GLY A 51 -1.67 -5.25 8.06
N GLY A 52 -1.69 -3.91 8.22
CA GLY A 52 -0.52 -3.05 8.06
C GLY A 52 0.45 -3.06 9.25
N MET A 53 0.17 -3.82 10.31
CA MET A 53 1.10 -3.95 11.45
C MET A 53 2.43 -4.60 11.07
N SER A 54 2.44 -5.51 10.10
CA SER A 54 3.62 -6.09 9.44
C SER A 54 3.19 -7.00 8.30
N TRP A 55 4.12 -7.45 7.46
CA TRP A 55 3.82 -8.47 6.45
C TRP A 55 3.28 -9.78 7.07
N VAL A 56 3.68 -10.11 8.29
CA VAL A 56 3.15 -11.30 9.02
C VAL A 56 1.65 -11.17 9.24
N HIS A 57 1.18 -10.00 9.73
CA HIS A 57 -0.24 -9.75 9.96
C HIS A 57 -1.04 -9.68 8.65
N THR A 58 -0.44 -9.18 7.57
CA THR A 58 -1.03 -9.23 6.23
C THR A 58 -1.23 -10.67 5.79
N MET A 59 -0.22 -11.54 5.95
CA MET A 59 -0.34 -12.95 5.58
C MET A 59 -1.34 -13.69 6.46
N GLU A 60 -1.44 -13.37 7.75
CA GLU A 60 -2.51 -13.91 8.60
C GLU A 60 -3.92 -13.59 8.06
N LEU A 61 -4.13 -12.39 7.47
CA LEU A 61 -5.40 -12.08 6.80
C LEU A 61 -5.62 -12.99 5.58
N ILE A 62 -4.62 -13.15 4.74
CA ILE A 62 -4.68 -13.99 3.54
C ILE A 62 -4.99 -15.45 3.90
N ASP A 63 -4.28 -15.99 4.89
CA ASP A 63 -4.44 -17.38 5.32
C ASP A 63 -5.83 -17.66 5.95
N ASN A 64 -6.43 -16.65 6.57
CA ASN A 64 -7.69 -16.79 7.27
C ASN A 64 -8.91 -16.31 6.49
N ILE A 65 -8.76 -15.57 5.41
CA ILE A 65 -9.89 -14.95 4.68
C ILE A 65 -9.84 -15.37 3.20
N PRO A 66 -10.49 -16.47 2.84
CA PRO A 66 -10.47 -16.97 1.46
C PRO A 66 -10.96 -15.92 0.47
N GLY A 67 -10.24 -15.78 -0.65
CA GLY A 67 -10.57 -14.85 -1.73
C GLY A 67 -10.16 -13.39 -1.48
N LEU A 68 -9.63 -13.06 -0.30
CA LEU A 68 -9.02 -11.75 -0.06
C LEU A 68 -7.74 -11.63 -0.88
N LYS A 69 -7.57 -10.47 -1.52
CA LYS A 69 -6.36 -10.06 -2.22
C LYS A 69 -5.78 -8.79 -1.61
N LEU A 70 -4.70 -8.27 -2.17
CA LEU A 70 -3.98 -7.14 -1.59
C LEU A 70 -3.87 -5.96 -2.56
N VAL A 71 -3.90 -4.77 -2.00
CA VAL A 71 -3.24 -3.57 -2.52
C VAL A 71 -1.97 -3.38 -1.70
N PHE A 72 -0.82 -3.31 -2.35
CA PHE A 72 0.43 -3.02 -1.67
C PHE A 72 0.81 -1.55 -1.88
N ASP A 73 0.86 -0.79 -0.80
CA ASP A 73 1.39 0.57 -0.78
C ASP A 73 2.87 0.55 -0.40
N THR A 74 3.71 1.17 -1.22
CA THR A 74 5.17 1.13 -1.07
C THR A 74 5.69 2.03 0.05
N GLY A 75 5.00 3.11 0.39
CA GLY A 75 5.44 4.10 1.39
C GLY A 75 4.99 3.77 2.82
N ASN A 76 3.87 3.06 2.99
CA ASN A 76 3.37 2.73 4.33
C ASN A 76 4.36 1.97 5.21
N PRO A 77 5.17 1.01 4.71
CA PRO A 77 6.19 0.35 5.51
C PRO A 77 7.27 1.28 6.05
N VAL A 78 7.66 2.32 5.29
CA VAL A 78 8.69 3.29 5.70
C VAL A 78 8.31 3.98 7.01
N ILE A 79 7.04 4.37 7.13
CA ILE A 79 6.55 5.16 8.27
C ILE A 79 5.98 4.29 9.39
N SER A 80 5.68 3.02 9.12
CA SER A 80 5.02 2.11 10.09
C SER A 80 6.01 1.26 10.86
N LYS A 81 5.79 1.14 12.19
CA LYS A 81 6.53 0.19 13.02
C LYS A 81 6.26 -1.25 12.58
N ASP A 82 7.28 -2.10 12.64
CA ASP A 82 7.14 -3.55 12.47
C ASP A 82 6.73 -4.23 13.79
N TYR A 83 5.43 -4.48 13.93
CA TYR A 83 4.87 -5.13 15.12
C TYR A 83 5.13 -6.64 15.20
N SER A 84 5.83 -7.23 14.21
CA SER A 84 6.35 -8.60 14.32
C SER A 84 7.69 -8.66 15.05
N LYS A 85 8.27 -7.51 15.36
CA LYS A 85 9.56 -7.37 16.05
C LYS A 85 9.36 -6.80 17.46
N THR A 86 10.35 -7.03 18.31
CA THR A 86 10.32 -6.57 19.70
C THR A 86 10.86 -5.15 19.87
N ASP A 87 11.61 -4.65 18.90
CA ASP A 87 12.15 -3.29 18.88
C ASP A 87 11.23 -2.32 18.09
N ASP A 88 11.59 -1.05 18.03
CA ASP A 88 10.80 0.00 17.38
C ASP A 88 11.19 0.24 15.92
N ARG A 89 11.87 -0.75 15.28
CA ARG A 89 12.22 -0.61 13.86
C ARG A 89 11.01 -0.43 12.97
N LYS A 90 11.20 0.30 11.89
CA LYS A 90 10.22 0.40 10.81
C LYS A 90 10.26 -0.86 9.95
N GLN A 91 9.21 -1.05 9.17
CA GLN A 91 9.11 -2.16 8.24
C GLN A 91 10.04 -1.91 7.04
N ASP A 92 10.55 -2.99 6.44
CA ASP A 92 11.31 -2.90 5.18
C ASP A 92 10.34 -3.04 3.99
N PRO A 93 10.19 -2.01 3.13
CA PRO A 93 9.26 -2.07 2.01
C PRO A 93 9.55 -3.19 1.02
N LEU A 94 10.83 -3.46 0.74
CA LEU A 94 11.24 -4.51 -0.21
C LEU A 94 11.04 -5.91 0.38
N GLU A 95 11.36 -6.10 1.67
CA GLU A 95 11.06 -7.36 2.35
C GLU A 95 9.56 -7.61 2.35
N PHE A 96 8.75 -6.62 2.73
CA PHE A 96 7.30 -6.73 2.77
C PHE A 96 6.75 -7.13 1.39
N SER A 97 7.12 -6.38 0.34
CA SER A 97 6.62 -6.65 -1.01
C SER A 97 6.93 -8.09 -1.45
N LYS A 98 8.15 -8.59 -1.21
CA LYS A 98 8.57 -9.96 -1.52
C LYS A 98 7.77 -11.04 -0.79
N LYS A 99 7.28 -10.74 0.41
CA LYS A 99 6.46 -11.68 1.19
C LYS A 99 5.02 -11.79 0.70
N VAL A 100 4.48 -10.73 0.09
CA VAL A 100 3.06 -10.62 -0.21
C VAL A 100 2.73 -10.59 -1.70
N TYR A 101 3.70 -10.41 -2.61
CA TYR A 101 3.48 -10.11 -4.04
C TYR A 101 2.54 -11.10 -4.75
N GLN A 102 2.53 -12.39 -4.36
CA GLN A 102 1.67 -13.42 -4.96
C GLN A 102 0.16 -13.14 -4.75
N HIS A 103 -0.19 -12.27 -3.82
CA HIS A 103 -1.55 -11.91 -3.46
C HIS A 103 -1.92 -10.49 -3.87
N VAL A 104 -0.98 -9.74 -4.48
CA VAL A 104 -1.16 -8.33 -4.83
C VAL A 104 -1.83 -8.19 -6.18
N GLU A 105 -2.99 -7.54 -6.21
CA GLU A 105 -3.75 -7.21 -7.42
C GLU A 105 -3.52 -5.75 -7.87
N HIS A 106 -3.09 -4.89 -6.94
CA HIS A 106 -2.86 -3.48 -7.23
C HIS A 106 -1.74 -2.92 -6.36
N ILE A 107 -0.98 -1.95 -6.89
CA ILE A 107 0.11 -1.29 -6.19
C ILE A 107 -0.13 0.21 -6.13
N HIS A 108 -0.01 0.77 -4.93
CA HIS A 108 0.09 2.21 -4.72
C HIS A 108 1.57 2.61 -4.62
N ILE A 109 1.99 3.51 -5.49
CA ILE A 109 3.32 4.11 -5.44
C ILE A 109 3.25 5.35 -4.57
N LYS A 110 3.80 5.22 -3.40
CA LYS A 110 4.00 6.29 -2.41
C LYS A 110 5.43 6.23 -1.92
N ASP A 111 6.07 7.38 -1.71
CA ASP A 111 7.42 7.44 -1.17
C ASP A 111 7.49 8.40 0.01
N ALA A 112 8.33 8.06 0.96
CA ALA A 112 8.48 8.80 2.20
C ALA A 112 9.89 8.65 2.75
N VAL A 113 10.28 9.63 3.58
CA VAL A 113 11.43 9.56 4.48
C VAL A 113 10.98 9.91 5.89
N LEU A 114 11.77 9.49 6.88
CA LEU A 114 11.60 9.92 8.27
C LEU A 114 12.65 10.97 8.60
N ASP A 115 12.22 12.13 9.10
CA ASP A 115 13.06 13.14 9.70
C ASP A 115 12.81 13.12 11.23
N GLY A 116 13.60 12.32 11.94
CA GLY A 116 13.27 11.92 13.30
C GLY A 116 11.98 11.11 13.34
N ASP A 117 10.98 11.60 14.09
CA ASP A 117 9.64 10.99 14.14
C ASP A 117 8.65 11.58 13.12
N ARG A 118 9.08 12.58 12.34
CA ARG A 118 8.23 13.25 11.36
C ARG A 118 8.20 12.49 10.04
N GLU A 119 7.00 12.18 9.58
CA GLU A 119 6.75 11.60 8.26
C GLU A 119 6.84 12.69 7.18
N CYS A 120 7.73 12.52 6.22
CA CYS A 120 7.88 13.43 5.09
C CYS A 120 7.63 12.67 3.80
N PHE A 121 6.54 12.99 3.10
CA PHE A 121 6.24 12.40 1.79
C PHE A 121 7.03 13.10 0.71
N VAL A 122 7.63 12.33 -0.19
CA VAL A 122 8.53 12.78 -1.24
C VAL A 122 8.12 12.21 -2.60
N PHE A 123 8.75 12.68 -3.67
CA PHE A 123 8.52 12.12 -5.00
C PHE A 123 9.06 10.69 -5.13
N PRO A 124 8.50 9.87 -6.04
CA PRO A 124 8.89 8.47 -6.17
C PRO A 124 10.37 8.34 -6.55
N GLY A 125 11.10 7.60 -5.75
CA GLY A 125 12.55 7.37 -5.88
C GLY A 125 13.43 8.35 -5.09
N ASP A 126 12.85 9.36 -4.45
CA ASP A 126 13.58 10.32 -3.62
C ASP A 126 13.56 9.91 -2.11
N GLY A 127 12.83 8.84 -1.76
CA GLY A 127 12.66 8.37 -0.38
C GLY A 127 13.18 6.95 -0.12
N ASP A 128 12.71 6.39 1.00
CA ASP A 128 13.16 5.11 1.55
C ASP A 128 12.25 3.92 1.16
N ALA A 129 11.21 4.14 0.33
CA ALA A 129 10.27 3.09 -0.08
C ALA A 129 10.87 2.07 -1.04
N LYS A 130 12.14 2.21 -1.43
CA LYS A 130 12.87 1.28 -2.33
C LYS A 130 12.12 1.02 -3.65
N ILE A 131 11.46 2.04 -4.18
CA ILE A 131 10.54 1.93 -5.33
C ILE A 131 11.22 1.27 -6.53
N ILE A 132 12.45 1.66 -6.88
CA ILE A 132 13.18 1.10 -8.02
C ILE A 132 13.39 -0.40 -7.85
N ASP A 133 13.75 -0.85 -6.65
CA ASP A 133 14.00 -2.27 -6.39
C ASP A 133 12.69 -3.07 -6.41
N ILE A 134 11.62 -2.52 -5.85
CA ILE A 134 10.28 -3.11 -5.93
C ILE A 134 9.82 -3.22 -7.39
N LEU A 135 9.96 -2.17 -8.19
CA LEU A 135 9.59 -2.19 -9.62
C LEU A 135 10.41 -3.21 -10.43
N LYS A 136 11.70 -3.38 -10.12
CA LYS A 136 12.54 -4.44 -10.73
C LYS A 136 12.05 -5.84 -10.37
N GLU A 137 11.68 -6.06 -9.10
CA GLU A 137 11.11 -7.35 -8.67
C GLU A 137 9.78 -7.62 -9.37
N LEU A 138 8.88 -6.64 -9.46
CA LEU A 138 7.62 -6.75 -10.18
C LEU A 138 7.82 -7.10 -11.65
N LYS A 139 8.78 -6.46 -12.31
CA LYS A 139 9.18 -6.81 -13.69
C LYS A 139 9.67 -8.26 -13.78
N HIS A 140 10.52 -8.68 -12.83
CA HIS A 140 11.08 -10.04 -12.81
C HIS A 140 10.00 -11.12 -12.68
N ILE A 141 8.97 -10.88 -11.88
CA ILE A 141 7.86 -11.83 -11.68
C ILE A 141 6.76 -11.69 -12.73
N ASN A 142 6.92 -10.81 -13.74
CA ASN A 142 5.90 -10.51 -14.75
C ASN A 142 4.57 -10.05 -14.15
N TYR A 143 4.62 -9.18 -13.13
CA TYR A 143 3.42 -8.60 -12.54
C TYR A 143 2.62 -7.85 -13.60
N ASP A 144 1.33 -8.16 -13.73
CA ASP A 144 0.40 -7.59 -14.71
C ASP A 144 -0.80 -6.87 -14.06
N GLY A 145 -0.78 -6.71 -12.74
CA GLY A 145 -1.77 -5.94 -11.99
C GLY A 145 -1.63 -4.43 -12.16
N GLY A 146 -2.56 -3.68 -11.56
CA GLY A 146 -2.57 -2.22 -11.66
C GLY A 146 -1.49 -1.55 -10.83
N ILE A 147 -0.98 -0.41 -11.32
CA ILE A 147 -0.07 0.48 -10.58
C ILE A 147 -0.66 1.89 -10.63
N SER A 148 -0.86 2.51 -9.49
CA SER A 148 -1.30 3.91 -9.38
C SER A 148 -0.40 4.73 -8.45
N ILE A 149 -0.41 6.05 -8.63
CA ILE A 149 0.29 6.97 -7.75
C ILE A 149 -0.60 7.38 -6.58
N GLU A 150 0.00 7.54 -5.40
CA GLU A 150 -0.65 8.04 -4.19
C GLU A 150 0.21 9.15 -3.53
N PRO A 151 0.34 10.33 -4.15
CA PRO A 151 1.14 11.42 -3.61
C PRO A 151 0.47 12.08 -2.41
N HIS A 152 1.05 11.95 -1.22
CA HIS A 152 0.58 12.60 0.01
C HIS A 152 1.26 13.95 0.27
N MET A 153 2.07 14.45 -0.66
CA MET A 153 2.87 15.68 -0.48
C MET A 153 2.03 16.96 -0.36
N ALA A 154 0.83 16.97 -0.94
CA ALA A 154 -0.06 18.12 -0.95
C ALA A 154 -1.03 18.16 0.24
N SER A 155 -1.19 17.05 0.95
CA SER A 155 -2.06 16.96 2.12
C SER A 155 -1.55 15.86 3.03
N VAL A 156 -1.10 16.24 4.21
CA VAL A 156 -0.77 15.27 5.27
C VAL A 156 -2.06 15.03 6.05
N PHE A 157 -2.78 13.98 5.70
CA PHE A 157 -4.12 13.68 6.28
C PHE A 157 -4.12 13.47 7.79
N HIS A 158 -2.96 13.30 8.40
CA HIS A 158 -2.79 13.00 9.82
C HIS A 158 -2.16 14.15 10.62
N ASP A 159 -1.79 15.26 9.96
CA ASP A 159 -1.26 16.44 10.61
C ASP A 159 -2.30 17.57 10.55
N PRO A 160 -3.00 17.86 11.66
CA PRO A 160 -4.00 18.92 11.71
C PRO A 160 -3.40 20.33 11.52
N ASP A 161 -2.07 20.48 11.69
CA ASP A 161 -1.35 21.75 11.52
C ASP A 161 -0.72 21.86 10.11
N ALA A 162 -0.74 20.78 9.31
CA ALA A 162 -0.32 20.84 7.92
C ALA A 162 -1.36 21.65 7.12
N GLY A 163 -0.97 22.82 6.68
CA GLY A 163 -1.80 23.64 5.79
C GLY A 163 -2.20 22.82 4.56
N THR A 164 -3.46 22.91 4.12
CA THR A 164 -3.90 22.32 2.87
C THR A 164 -3.23 23.06 1.71
N ALA A 165 -2.52 22.32 0.85
CA ALA A 165 -2.00 22.87 -0.39
C ALA A 165 -3.15 23.42 -1.25
N SER A 166 -2.87 24.43 -2.06
CA SER A 166 -3.85 24.93 -3.03
C SER A 166 -4.23 23.84 -4.01
N LEU A 167 -5.41 23.95 -4.63
CA LEU A 167 -5.84 23.01 -5.67
C LEU A 167 -4.84 22.95 -6.83
N GLU A 168 -4.26 24.09 -7.19
CA GLU A 168 -3.25 24.21 -8.24
C GLU A 168 -1.95 23.50 -7.85
N ASP A 169 -1.48 23.66 -6.60
CA ASP A 169 -0.31 22.94 -6.11
C ASP A 169 -0.54 21.43 -6.05
N SER A 170 -1.72 21.01 -5.58
CA SER A 170 -2.10 19.59 -5.57
C SER A 170 -2.08 18.97 -6.97
N TYR A 171 -2.64 19.70 -7.95
CA TYR A 171 -2.63 19.26 -9.35
C TYR A 171 -1.21 19.19 -9.93
N ARG A 172 -0.39 20.20 -9.68
CA ARG A 172 1.02 20.25 -10.13
C ARG A 172 1.83 19.09 -9.53
N ILE A 173 1.68 18.84 -8.24
CA ILE A 173 2.35 17.73 -7.54
C ILE A 173 1.91 16.39 -8.16
N TYR A 174 0.62 16.19 -8.36
CA TYR A 174 0.09 14.96 -8.95
C TYR A 174 0.67 14.69 -10.34
N ILE A 175 0.70 15.68 -11.21
CA ILE A 175 1.27 15.57 -12.56
C ILE A 175 2.77 15.26 -12.51
N GLU A 176 3.55 15.98 -11.67
CA GLU A 176 4.99 15.74 -11.58
C GLU A 176 5.28 14.35 -10.98
N TYR A 177 4.49 13.91 -10.00
CA TYR A 177 4.59 12.58 -9.41
C TYR A 177 4.45 11.48 -10.47
N GLY A 178 3.41 11.58 -11.30
CA GLY A 178 3.19 10.66 -12.40
C GLY A 178 4.33 10.68 -13.42
N LYS A 179 4.81 11.86 -13.81
CA LYS A 179 5.96 12.00 -14.74
C LYS A 179 7.24 11.35 -14.17
N ARG A 180 7.49 11.48 -12.86
CA ARG A 180 8.66 10.86 -12.23
C ARG A 180 8.53 9.34 -12.20
N LEU A 181 7.35 8.81 -11.84
CA LEU A 181 7.11 7.37 -11.91
C LEU A 181 7.35 6.83 -13.33
N MET A 182 6.84 7.51 -14.36
CA MET A 182 7.06 7.09 -15.74
C MET A 182 8.55 7.08 -16.13
N ARG A 183 9.33 8.07 -15.64
CA ARG A 183 10.79 8.07 -15.86
C ARG A 183 11.47 6.87 -15.17
N LEU A 184 11.06 6.52 -13.94
CA LEU A 184 11.59 5.34 -13.24
C LEU A 184 11.26 4.04 -13.98
N LEU A 185 10.02 3.86 -14.42
CA LEU A 185 9.60 2.69 -15.21
C LEU A 185 10.43 2.57 -16.51
N ASN A 186 10.60 3.68 -17.22
CA ASN A 186 11.41 3.71 -18.45
C ASN A 186 12.88 3.39 -18.17
N SER A 187 13.45 3.85 -17.04
CA SER A 187 14.87 3.62 -16.70
C SER A 187 15.21 2.15 -16.46
N ILE A 188 14.21 1.34 -16.18
CA ILE A 188 14.35 -0.11 -15.96
C ILE A 188 13.70 -0.94 -17.07
N ASP A 189 13.30 -0.31 -18.19
CA ASP A 189 12.57 -0.98 -19.28
C ASP A 189 11.32 -1.72 -18.81
N TYR A 190 10.58 -1.15 -17.85
CA TYR A 190 9.30 -1.70 -17.39
C TYR A 190 8.19 -1.24 -18.34
N ASN A 191 7.87 -2.09 -19.32
CA ASN A 191 6.76 -1.83 -20.23
C ASN A 191 5.44 -2.15 -19.53
N ALA A 192 4.88 -1.18 -18.81
CA ALA A 192 3.50 -1.27 -18.36
C ALA A 192 2.62 -1.41 -19.61
N ARG A 193 1.81 -2.46 -19.68
CA ARG A 193 0.79 -2.56 -20.73
C ARG A 193 -0.14 -1.37 -20.54
N ALA A 194 -0.17 -0.46 -21.51
CA ALA A 194 -1.17 0.61 -21.53
C ALA A 194 -2.54 -0.07 -21.45
N PHE A 195 -3.36 0.33 -20.48
CA PHE A 195 -4.75 -0.10 -20.48
C PHE A 195 -5.37 0.37 -21.79
N ALA A 196 -5.74 -0.57 -22.65
CA ALA A 196 -6.55 -0.27 -23.80
C ALA A 196 -7.88 0.25 -23.26
N SER A 197 -8.14 1.52 -23.51
CA SER A 197 -9.37 2.25 -23.19
C SER A 197 -10.58 1.62 -23.86
#